data_ebf659eedbd03de60283624b2f7f0472
#
_entry.id   ebf659eedbd03de60283624b2f7f0472
#
_cell.length_a   1.000
_cell.length_b   1.000
_cell.length_c   1.000
_cell.angle_alpha   90.00
_cell.angle_beta   90.00
_cell.angle_gamma   90.00
#
_symmetry.space_group_name_H-M   'P 1'
#
loop_
_entity.id
_entity.type
_entity.pdbx_description
1 polymer ?
#
loop_
_entity_poly.entity_id
_entity_poly.type
_entity_poly.pdbx_seq_one_letter_code
_entity_poly.pdbx_strand_id
1 'polypeptide(L)'
;MADADDVRRIARALPAVEEIDSDGFDFRTAGKGFVWSYPERRPGKPRRIRTDIAVLYVGDEAEKQALLLGEPTVFFTTPGYEGWPLVLLRLAEVDVDRVTELVTDAWRMRAPVALRAAGGEDRDLSGARTRPN
;
A
#
# COMPACT_ATOMS: atom_id res chain seq x y z
N MET A 1 4.39 -10.65 13.07
CA MET A 1 3.13 -10.11 12.56
C MET A 1 3.14 -8.59 12.60
N ALA A 2 2.46 -7.97 11.67
CA ALA A 2 2.38 -6.51 11.59
C ALA A 2 1.02 -6.02 12.04
N ASP A 3 0.90 -4.70 12.22
CA ASP A 3 -0.36 -4.08 12.61
C ASP A 3 -0.48 -2.68 11.99
N ALA A 4 -1.58 -1.99 12.31
CA ALA A 4 -1.84 -0.66 11.76
C ALA A 4 -0.75 0.36 12.13
N ASP A 5 -0.19 0.26 13.32
CA ASP A 5 0.86 1.20 13.74
C ASP A 5 2.12 1.02 12.92
N ASP A 6 2.42 -0.21 12.50
CA ASP A 6 3.54 -0.46 11.58
C ASP A 6 3.31 0.22 10.24
N VAL A 7 2.09 0.10 9.69
CA VAL A 7 1.74 0.76 8.43
C VAL A 7 1.91 2.27 8.56
N ARG A 8 1.42 2.85 9.65
CA ARG A 8 1.51 4.29 9.89
C ARG A 8 2.97 4.75 9.96
N ARG A 9 3.79 4.04 10.70
CA ARG A 9 5.20 4.37 10.85
C ARG A 9 5.93 4.31 9.51
N ILE A 10 5.70 3.25 8.75
CA ILE A 10 6.36 3.05 7.47
C ILE A 10 5.93 4.13 6.47
N ALA A 11 4.63 4.36 6.34
CA ALA A 11 4.10 5.32 5.36
C ALA A 11 4.54 6.75 5.70
N ARG A 12 4.53 7.11 6.99
CA ARG A 12 4.92 8.46 7.41
C ARG A 12 6.39 8.75 7.18
N ALA A 13 7.22 7.72 7.05
CA ALA A 13 8.64 7.89 6.79
C ALA A 13 8.95 8.13 5.30
N LEU A 14 8.00 7.93 4.42
CA LEU A 14 8.20 8.10 2.98
C LEU A 14 8.01 9.57 2.58
N PRO A 15 8.72 10.04 1.54
CA PRO A 15 8.64 11.46 1.14
C PRO A 15 7.28 11.84 0.56
N ALA A 16 6.87 13.07 0.84
CA ALA A 16 5.67 13.69 0.24
C ALA A 16 4.40 12.84 0.41
N VAL A 17 4.24 12.25 1.59
CA VAL A 17 3.06 11.48 1.92
C VAL A 17 2.06 12.36 2.65
N GLU A 18 0.80 12.28 2.22
CA GLU A 18 -0.32 12.91 2.89
C GLU A 18 -1.07 11.84 3.68
N GLU A 19 -1.34 12.13 4.93
CA GLU A 19 -2.19 11.26 5.75
C GLU A 19 -3.57 11.88 5.81
N ILE A 20 -4.57 11.15 5.34
CA ILE A 20 -5.95 11.62 5.32
C ILE A 20 -6.62 11.23 6.64
N ASP A 21 -7.27 12.19 7.28
CA ASP A 21 -7.99 11.94 8.52
C ASP A 21 -9.13 10.95 8.26
N SER A 22 -9.16 9.87 9.00
CA SER A 22 -10.14 8.80 8.80
C SER A 22 -10.28 7.99 10.09
N ASP A 23 -11.21 7.04 10.08
CA ASP A 23 -11.41 6.13 11.21
C ASP A 23 -10.31 5.08 11.34
N GLY A 24 -9.37 5.06 10.41
CA GLY A 24 -8.23 4.15 10.42
C GLY A 24 -7.01 4.87 9.91
N PHE A 25 -6.43 4.34 8.82
CA PHE A 25 -5.31 5.02 8.15
C PHE A 25 -5.63 5.16 6.66
N ASP A 26 -5.11 6.22 6.06
CA ASP A 26 -5.29 6.48 4.63
C ASP A 26 -4.11 7.35 4.19
N PHE A 27 -3.21 6.77 3.41
CA PHE A 27 -1.99 7.45 2.98
C PHE A 27 -1.97 7.63 1.48
N ARG A 28 -1.64 8.84 1.05
CA ARG A 28 -1.63 9.24 -0.36
C ARG A 28 -0.35 9.96 -0.71
N THR A 29 -0.02 9.95 -1.98
CA THR A 29 1.05 10.79 -2.53
C THR A 29 0.57 11.36 -3.85
N ALA A 30 0.75 12.67 -4.04
CA ALA A 30 0.24 13.40 -5.21
C ALA A 30 -1.26 13.14 -5.41
N GLY A 31 -2.00 13.07 -4.32
CA GLY A 31 -3.45 12.84 -4.35
C GLY A 31 -3.88 11.41 -4.62
N LYS A 32 -2.94 10.48 -4.75
CA LYS A 32 -3.23 9.08 -5.10
C LYS A 32 -3.01 8.18 -3.90
N GLY A 33 -4.04 7.43 -3.51
CA GLY A 33 -3.95 6.49 -2.41
C GLY A 33 -3.03 5.31 -2.74
N PHE A 34 -2.17 4.93 -1.80
CA PHE A 34 -1.31 3.76 -1.99
C PHE A 34 -1.49 2.71 -0.91
N VAL A 35 -1.98 3.08 0.27
CA VAL A 35 -2.37 2.12 1.32
C VAL A 35 -3.38 2.79 2.25
N TRP A 36 -4.47 2.07 2.55
CA TRP A 36 -5.48 2.57 3.49
C TRP A 36 -6.16 1.39 4.17
N SER A 37 -6.84 1.66 5.29
CA SER A 37 -7.56 0.63 6.03
C SER A 37 -8.81 0.20 5.28
N TYR A 38 -9.16 -1.07 5.41
CA TYR A 38 -10.23 -1.69 4.63
C TYR A 38 -11.62 -1.24 5.12
N PRO A 39 -12.40 -0.57 4.25
CA PRO A 39 -13.78 -0.22 4.59
C PRO A 39 -14.69 -1.42 4.26
N GLU A 40 -14.87 -2.29 5.23
CA GLU A 40 -15.67 -3.50 5.06
C GLU A 40 -17.16 -3.18 4.98
N ARG A 41 -17.80 -3.60 3.88
CA ARG A 41 -19.24 -3.44 3.71
C ARG A 41 -19.92 -4.73 4.07
N ARG A 42 -20.97 -4.62 4.88
CA ARG A 42 -21.76 -5.77 5.32
C ARG A 42 -23.23 -5.54 4.98
N PRO A 43 -23.89 -6.48 4.31
CA PRO A 43 -25.29 -6.29 3.93
C PRO A 43 -26.15 -5.92 5.15
N GLY A 44 -26.97 -4.88 4.99
CA GLY A 44 -27.90 -4.45 6.04
C GLY A 44 -27.26 -3.81 7.26
N LYS A 45 -25.95 -3.49 7.21
CA LYS A 45 -25.24 -2.90 8.33
C LYS A 45 -24.37 -1.73 7.88
N PRO A 46 -24.02 -0.82 8.80
CA PRO A 46 -23.10 0.27 8.48
C PRO A 46 -21.72 -0.27 8.08
N ARG A 47 -21.01 0.49 7.25
CA ARG A 47 -19.64 0.19 6.88
C ARG A 47 -18.76 0.16 8.14
N ARG A 48 -17.86 -0.81 8.20
CA ARG A 48 -16.93 -0.95 9.32
C ARG A 48 -15.50 -0.81 8.83
N ILE A 49 -14.74 0.09 9.43
CA ILE A 49 -13.33 0.23 9.06
C ILE A 49 -12.50 -0.82 9.80
N ARG A 50 -11.79 -1.64 9.03
CA ARG A 50 -10.92 -2.70 9.54
C ARG A 50 -9.48 -2.23 9.46
N THR A 51 -8.85 -1.99 10.61
CA THR A 51 -7.44 -1.57 10.64
C THR A 51 -6.48 -2.75 10.68
N ASP A 52 -6.99 -3.96 10.80
CA ASP A 52 -6.20 -5.19 10.72
C ASP A 52 -6.01 -5.65 9.27
N ILE A 53 -6.68 -5.00 8.33
CA ILE A 53 -6.59 -5.30 6.90
C ILE A 53 -6.29 -4.01 6.15
N ALA A 54 -5.26 -4.03 5.31
CA ALA A 54 -4.89 -2.88 4.48
C ALA A 54 -5.33 -3.11 3.05
N VAL A 55 -5.83 -2.05 2.41
CA VAL A 55 -6.01 -2.03 0.96
C VAL A 55 -4.72 -1.48 0.37
N LEU A 56 -4.09 -2.23 -0.51
CA LEU A 56 -2.76 -1.92 -1.02
C LEU A 56 -2.77 -1.81 -2.54
N TYR A 57 -2.20 -0.73 -3.06
CA TYR A 57 -2.03 -0.55 -4.49
C TYR A 57 -0.88 -1.44 -4.99
N VAL A 58 -1.13 -2.20 -6.06
CA VAL A 58 -0.12 -3.15 -6.57
C VAL A 58 0.23 -2.94 -8.05
N GLY A 59 -0.29 -1.91 -8.66
CA GLY A 59 0.15 -1.50 -10.00
C GLY A 59 -0.66 -2.07 -11.14
N ASP A 60 -0.82 -3.37 -11.22
CA ASP A 60 -1.56 -3.99 -12.32
C ASP A 60 -2.17 -5.33 -11.93
N GLU A 61 -2.96 -5.88 -12.85
CA GLU A 61 -3.68 -7.13 -12.62
C GLU A 61 -2.72 -8.34 -12.52
N ALA A 62 -1.65 -8.33 -13.26
CA ALA A 62 -0.68 -9.44 -13.23
C ALA A 62 -0.03 -9.56 -11.85
N GLU A 63 0.38 -8.44 -11.28
CA GLU A 63 0.94 -8.43 -9.93
C GLU A 63 -0.09 -8.84 -8.90
N LYS A 64 -1.33 -8.35 -9.04
CA LYS A 64 -2.42 -8.71 -8.15
C LYS A 64 -2.64 -10.22 -8.14
N GLN A 65 -2.71 -10.85 -9.31
CA GLN A 65 -2.92 -12.29 -9.39
C GLN A 65 -1.73 -13.08 -8.84
N ALA A 66 -0.51 -12.59 -9.07
CA ALA A 66 0.68 -13.24 -8.52
C ALA A 66 0.65 -13.29 -7.00
N LEU A 67 0.24 -12.20 -6.36
CA LEU A 67 0.14 -12.14 -4.91
C LEU A 67 -0.99 -13.03 -4.38
N LEU A 68 -2.15 -12.98 -5.02
CA LEU A 68 -3.31 -13.77 -4.60
C LEU A 68 -3.03 -15.28 -4.70
N LEU A 69 -2.36 -15.70 -5.77
CA LEU A 69 -2.05 -17.11 -5.99
C LEU A 69 -0.85 -17.57 -5.17
N GLY A 70 0.14 -16.71 -5.01
CA GLY A 70 1.38 -17.07 -4.33
C GLY A 70 1.29 -17.05 -2.81
N GLU A 71 0.48 -16.14 -2.26
CA GLU A 71 0.38 -15.95 -0.81
C GLU A 71 -1.06 -15.80 -0.36
N PRO A 72 -1.91 -16.84 -0.56
CA PRO A 72 -3.35 -16.72 -0.29
C PRO A 72 -3.73 -16.55 1.18
N THR A 73 -2.81 -16.86 2.10
CA THR A 73 -3.03 -16.61 3.53
C THR A 73 -2.89 -15.12 3.84
N VAL A 74 -2.04 -14.44 3.09
CA VAL A 74 -1.70 -13.02 3.32
C VAL A 74 -2.62 -12.10 2.52
N PHE A 75 -2.83 -12.41 1.25
CA PHE A 75 -3.58 -11.54 0.33
C PHE A 75 -4.91 -12.15 -0.07
N PHE A 76 -5.92 -11.29 -0.20
CA PHE A 76 -7.22 -11.73 -0.71
C PHE A 76 -7.89 -10.56 -1.45
N THR A 77 -9.03 -10.84 -2.05
CA THR A 77 -9.82 -9.83 -2.75
C THR A 77 -11.30 -10.09 -2.49
N THR A 78 -12.12 -9.12 -2.83
CA THR A 78 -13.58 -9.25 -2.79
C THR A 78 -14.15 -8.75 -4.10
N PRO A 79 -15.43 -9.02 -4.41
CA PRO A 79 -16.03 -8.54 -5.66
C PRO A 79 -15.91 -7.03 -5.87
N GLY A 80 -15.92 -6.24 -4.81
CA GLY A 80 -15.78 -4.79 -4.92
C GLY A 80 -14.42 -4.32 -5.44
N TYR A 81 -13.41 -5.19 -5.41
CA TYR A 81 -12.06 -4.85 -5.86
C TYR A 81 -11.67 -5.52 -7.17
N GLU A 82 -12.59 -6.25 -7.78
CA GLU A 82 -12.33 -6.86 -9.09
C GLU A 82 -12.09 -5.78 -10.14
N GLY A 83 -11.10 -5.98 -10.97
CA GLY A 83 -10.75 -5.01 -12.01
C GLY A 83 -9.93 -3.85 -11.54
N TRP A 84 -9.64 -3.75 -10.24
CA TRP A 84 -8.80 -2.69 -9.69
C TRP A 84 -7.43 -3.25 -9.30
N PRO A 85 -6.35 -2.48 -9.47
CA PRO A 85 -5.00 -2.95 -9.07
C PRO A 85 -4.78 -2.81 -7.57
N LEU A 86 -5.67 -3.39 -6.80
CA LEU A 86 -5.70 -3.33 -5.35
C LEU A 86 -5.86 -4.74 -4.79
N VAL A 87 -5.16 -5.03 -3.70
CA VAL A 87 -5.35 -6.27 -2.94
C VAL A 87 -5.64 -5.93 -1.49
N LEU A 88 -6.24 -6.88 -0.79
CA LEU A 88 -6.45 -6.78 0.65
C LEU A 88 -5.37 -7.60 1.34
N LEU A 89 -4.73 -6.98 2.32
CA LEU A 89 -3.56 -7.54 3.03
C LEU A 89 -3.92 -7.77 4.50
N ARG A 90 -3.83 -9.02 4.93
CA ARG A 90 -4.03 -9.36 6.35
C ARG A 90 -2.74 -9.06 7.10
N LEU A 91 -2.74 -7.97 7.85
CA LEU A 91 -1.52 -7.50 8.53
C LEU A 91 -0.99 -8.51 9.55
N ALA A 92 -1.88 -9.24 10.21
CA ALA A 92 -1.47 -10.23 11.20
C ALA A 92 -0.74 -11.43 10.60
N GLU A 93 -0.85 -11.64 9.28
CA GLU A 93 -0.27 -12.79 8.60
C GLU A 93 1.06 -12.47 7.91
N VAL A 94 1.60 -11.29 8.15
CA VAL A 94 2.80 -10.83 7.45
C VAL A 94 3.73 -10.15 8.46
N ASP A 95 5.03 -10.20 8.22
CA ASP A 95 5.98 -9.52 9.11
C ASP A 95 6.22 -8.08 8.67
N VAL A 96 6.85 -7.31 9.55
CA VAL A 96 7.07 -5.88 9.35
C VAL A 96 7.98 -5.61 8.15
N ASP A 97 8.98 -6.46 7.92
CA ASP A 97 9.88 -6.27 6.78
C ASP A 97 9.13 -6.40 5.46
N ARG A 98 8.23 -7.38 5.37
CA ARG A 98 7.41 -7.57 4.18
C ARG A 98 6.45 -6.39 3.97
N VAL A 99 5.83 -5.91 5.06
CA VAL A 99 4.95 -4.73 4.97
C VAL A 99 5.74 -3.52 4.49
N THR A 100 6.96 -3.35 4.98
CA THR A 100 7.83 -2.25 4.56
C THR A 100 8.06 -2.31 3.04
N GLU A 101 8.38 -3.48 2.50
CA GLU A 101 8.57 -3.66 1.06
C GLU A 101 7.30 -3.32 0.29
N LEU A 102 6.16 -3.87 0.73
CA LEU A 102 4.89 -3.71 0.03
C LEU A 102 4.43 -2.26 0.02
N VAL A 103 4.50 -1.59 1.16
CA VAL A 103 4.06 -0.19 1.27
C VAL A 103 5.00 0.73 0.49
N THR A 104 6.31 0.49 0.59
CA THR A 104 7.30 1.28 -0.14
C THR A 104 7.11 1.13 -1.65
N ASP A 105 6.88 -0.10 -2.13
CA ASP A 105 6.66 -0.34 -3.56
C ASP A 105 5.37 0.33 -4.04
N ALA A 106 4.31 0.27 -3.23
CA ALA A 106 3.05 0.93 -3.56
C ALA A 106 3.24 2.44 -3.67
N TRP A 107 3.96 3.04 -2.70
CA TRP A 107 4.30 4.45 -2.75
C TRP A 107 5.11 4.78 -4.01
N ARG A 108 6.11 3.95 -4.31
CA ARG A 108 6.99 4.19 -5.46
C ARG A 108 6.22 4.22 -6.77
N MET A 109 5.23 3.36 -6.91
CA MET A 109 4.40 3.31 -8.11
C MET A 109 3.47 4.52 -8.25
N ARG A 110 3.09 5.16 -7.15
CA ARG A 110 2.16 6.29 -7.15
C ARG A 110 2.87 7.64 -7.08
N ALA A 111 4.08 7.67 -6.54
CA ALA A 111 4.80 8.92 -6.34
C ALA A 111 5.27 9.51 -7.67
N PRO A 112 5.38 10.85 -7.75
CA PRO A 112 6.00 11.48 -8.91
C PRO A 112 7.42 10.94 -9.13
N VAL A 113 7.82 10.84 -10.39
CA VAL A 113 9.12 10.27 -10.76
C VAL A 113 10.27 10.92 -10.00
N ALA A 114 10.22 12.22 -9.82
CA ALA A 114 11.29 12.95 -9.14
C ALA A 114 11.47 12.53 -7.67
N LEU A 115 10.41 12.01 -7.05
CA LEU A 115 10.46 11.61 -5.63
C LEU A 115 10.82 10.15 -5.42
N ARG A 116 10.74 9.32 -6.45
CA ARG A 116 10.98 7.89 -6.32
C ARG A 116 12.41 7.57 -5.88
N ALA A 117 13.36 8.30 -6.44
CA ALA A 117 14.78 8.11 -6.08
C ALA A 117 15.03 8.48 -4.62
N ALA A 118 14.38 9.53 -4.12
CA ALA A 118 14.55 9.97 -2.74
C ALA A 118 14.01 8.94 -1.75
N GLY A 119 12.90 8.29 -2.08
CA GLY A 119 12.33 7.26 -1.22
C GLY A 119 13.01 5.94 -1.32
N GLY A 120 13.70 5.70 -2.39
CA GLY A 120 14.41 4.46 -2.61
C GLY A 120 15.76 4.46 -2.02
N GLU A 121 16.22 4.78 -1.73
CA GLU A 121 17.38 4.60 -1.38
C GLU A 121 18.38 4.95 -1.93
N ASP A 122 18.85 4.91 -1.83
CA ASP A 122 19.68 5.31 -2.22
C ASP A 122 20.39 5.05 -3.29
N ARG A 123 20.42 4.68 -3.80
CA ARG A 123 20.91 4.42 -4.59
C ARG A 123 21.34 4.91 -5.47
N ASP A 124 21.53 4.82 -5.92
CA ASP A 124 21.81 5.23 -6.72
C ASP A 124 22.12 5.95 -7.25
N LEU A 125 22.39 6.06 -7.11
CA LEU A 125 22.45 6.73 -7.56
C LEU A 125 22.84 7.13 -8.33
N SER A 126 23.10 6.87 -8.48
CA SER A 126 23.31 7.21 -9.17
C SER A 126 22.96 7.54 -9.98
N GLY A 127 22.88 7.31 -10.39
CA GLY A 127 22.46 7.57 -11.14
C GLY A 127 21.84 7.99 -11.55
N ALA A 128 21.52 7.76 -11.44
CA ALA A 128 20.77 8.19 -11.80
C ALA A 128 20.54 9.14 -11.95
N ARG A 129 20.90 9.43 -11.77
CA ARG A 129 20.57 10.35 -11.83
C ARG A 129 20.41 11.09 -12.75
N THR A 130 20.34 11.09 -13.14
CA THR A 130 20.14 11.59 -13.84
C THR A 130 19.39 11.81 -14.59
N ARG A 131 18.84 11.80 -14.75
CA ARG A 131 18.04 12.01 -15.38
C ARG A 131 17.20 12.49 -15.55
N PRO A 132 17.08 12.91 -15.74
CA PRO A 132 15.98 13.32 -15.79
C PRO A 132 14.93 13.12 -16.35
N ASN A 133 14.53 13.08 -16.53
CA ASN A 133 13.63 12.94 -16.89
C ASN A 133 12.99 12.86 -17.20
#